data_d39fb8564103859b8326d281e5081001
#
_entry.id   d39fb8564103859b8326d281e5081001
#
_cell.length_a   1.000
_cell.length_b   1.000
_cell.length_c   1.000
_cell.angle_alpha   90.00
_cell.angle_beta   90.00
_cell.angle_gamma   90.00
#
_symmetry.space_group_name_H-M   'P 1'
#
loop_
_entity.id
_entity.type
_entity.pdbx_description
1 polymer ?
#
loop_
_entity_poly.entity_id
_entity_poly.type
_entity_poly.pdbx_seq_one_letter_code
_entity_poly.pdbx_strand_id
1 'polypeptide(L)'
;LDINGKEVSLSDLKGKYVYIDIWATWCGPCNAEIPHLKKLEKQFEGRNICFVSISSDRSREVWEKFVKNRKLGGIQLHMGNDRKFMKEICCYGIPHFLLIDRDGNFINANMLRPSDPKTREILKGFERI
;
A
#
# COMPACT_ATOMS: atom_id res chain seq x y z
N LEU A 1 4.60 3.05 -11.54
CA LEU A 1 5.59 2.07 -12.04
C LEU A 1 6.20 1.30 -10.88
N ASP A 2 6.50 0.04 -11.09
CA ASP A 2 7.19 -0.77 -10.10
C ASP A 2 8.71 -0.50 -10.09
N ILE A 3 9.44 -1.23 -9.26
CA ILE A 3 10.89 -1.05 -9.09
C ILE A 3 11.67 -1.32 -10.40
N ASN A 4 11.08 -2.09 -11.30
CA ASN A 4 11.68 -2.44 -12.59
C ASN A 4 11.19 -1.55 -13.74
N GLY A 5 10.39 -0.54 -13.44
CA GLY A 5 9.82 0.37 -14.43
C GLY A 5 8.58 -0.15 -15.15
N LYS A 6 8.03 -1.26 -14.70
CA LYS A 6 6.81 -1.83 -15.26
C LYS A 6 5.57 -1.10 -14.74
N GLU A 7 4.63 -0.81 -15.61
CA GLU A 7 3.35 -0.23 -15.23
C GLU A 7 2.47 -1.31 -14.57
N VAL A 8 1.93 -0.97 -13.39
CA VAL A 8 1.02 -1.85 -12.64
C VAL A 8 -0.27 -1.09 -12.36
N SER A 9 -1.41 -1.69 -12.66
CA SER A 9 -2.72 -1.12 -12.39
C SER A 9 -3.46 -1.96 -11.35
N LEU A 10 -4.49 -1.37 -10.72
CA LEU A 10 -5.31 -2.10 -9.75
C LEU A 10 -6.06 -3.26 -10.40
N SER A 11 -6.39 -3.16 -11.68
CA SER A 11 -7.04 -4.25 -12.41
C SER A 11 -6.18 -5.50 -12.50
N ASP A 12 -4.85 -5.34 -12.45
CA ASP A 12 -3.91 -6.46 -12.45
C ASP A 12 -4.00 -7.29 -11.15
N LEU A 13 -4.61 -6.73 -10.11
CA LEU A 13 -4.69 -7.34 -8.78
C LEU A 13 -6.08 -7.89 -8.46
N LYS A 14 -7.01 -7.88 -9.42
CA LYS A 14 -8.35 -8.46 -9.22
C LYS A 14 -8.24 -9.93 -8.83
N GLY A 15 -9.17 -10.35 -7.98
CA GLY A 15 -9.17 -11.70 -7.42
C GLY A 15 -8.59 -11.78 -6.02
N LYS A 16 -7.90 -10.73 -5.57
CA LYS A 16 -7.34 -10.64 -4.23
C LYS A 16 -7.84 -9.37 -3.53
N TYR A 17 -7.88 -9.42 -2.21
CA TYR A 17 -8.00 -8.20 -1.42
C TYR A 17 -6.71 -7.38 -1.56
N VAL A 18 -6.82 -6.07 -1.56
CA VAL A 18 -5.65 -5.18 -1.69
C VAL A 18 -5.67 -4.15 -0.57
N TYR A 19 -4.61 -4.15 0.22
CA TYR A 19 -4.37 -3.13 1.24
C TYR A 19 -3.30 -2.19 0.68
N ILE A 20 -3.66 -0.92 0.49
CA ILE A 20 -2.79 0.07 -0.13
C ILE A 20 -2.36 1.09 0.90
N ASP A 21 -1.07 1.43 0.93
CA ASP A 21 -0.57 2.59 1.64
C ASP A 21 0.04 3.60 0.66
N ILE A 22 -0.31 4.87 0.85
CA ILE A 22 0.28 5.98 0.13
C ILE A 22 1.21 6.69 1.10
N TRP A 23 2.47 6.82 0.71
CA TRP A 23 3.55 7.23 1.60
C TRP A 23 4.63 8.00 0.86
N ALA A 24 5.67 8.41 1.57
CA ALA A 24 6.89 8.96 1.00
C ALA A 24 8.06 8.68 1.94
N THR A 25 9.26 8.62 1.39
CA THR A 25 10.48 8.32 2.16
C THR A 25 10.77 9.37 3.23
N TRP A 26 10.36 10.62 3.00
CA TRP A 26 10.56 11.75 3.91
C TRP A 26 9.47 11.88 4.98
N CYS A 27 8.45 11.06 4.92
CA CYS A 27 7.30 11.15 5.83
C CYS A 27 7.57 10.38 7.13
N GLY A 28 7.73 11.10 8.24
CA GLY A 28 7.98 10.48 9.55
C GLY A 28 6.91 9.52 10.00
N PRO A 29 5.61 9.92 10.03
CA PRO A 29 4.53 9.00 10.38
C PRO A 29 4.43 7.78 9.47
N CYS A 30 4.75 7.95 8.18
CA CYS A 30 4.79 6.82 7.24
C CYS A 30 5.88 5.82 7.63
N ASN A 31 7.06 6.31 7.95
CA ASN A 31 8.19 5.47 8.38
C ASN A 31 7.88 4.73 9.68
N ALA A 32 7.15 5.35 10.58
CA ALA A 32 6.74 4.72 11.83
C ALA A 32 5.80 3.53 11.61
N GLU A 33 5.06 3.52 10.51
CA GLU A 33 4.16 2.41 10.17
C GLU A 33 4.85 1.24 9.48
N ILE A 34 6.06 1.42 8.93
CA ILE A 34 6.76 0.37 8.18
C ILE A 34 6.93 -0.93 8.97
N PRO A 35 7.40 -0.91 10.23
CA PRO A 35 7.53 -2.16 11.00
C PRO A 35 6.19 -2.88 11.19
N HIS A 36 5.12 -2.12 11.40
CA HIS A 36 3.77 -2.67 11.57
C HIS A 36 3.24 -3.26 10.27
N LEU A 37 3.51 -2.60 9.14
CA LEU A 37 3.14 -3.10 7.83
C LEU A 37 3.87 -4.40 7.50
N LYS A 38 5.17 -4.48 7.77
CA LYS A 38 5.95 -5.71 7.59
C LYS A 38 5.39 -6.86 8.40
N LYS A 39 4.95 -6.58 9.62
CA LYS A 39 4.33 -7.57 10.49
C LYS A 39 3.02 -8.09 9.92
N LEU A 40 2.17 -7.18 9.41
CA LEU A 40 0.92 -7.56 8.73
C LEU A 40 1.19 -8.41 7.50
N GLU A 41 2.13 -8.01 6.66
CA GLU A 41 2.51 -8.76 5.45
C GLU A 41 2.89 -10.18 5.80
N LYS A 42 3.68 -10.36 6.87
CA LYS A 42 4.10 -11.68 7.33
C LYS A 42 2.92 -12.50 7.86
N GLN A 43 2.02 -11.87 8.63
CA GLN A 43 0.87 -12.55 9.22
C GLN A 43 -0.11 -13.07 8.16
N PHE A 44 -0.21 -12.37 7.03
CA PHE A 44 -1.12 -12.73 5.94
C PHE A 44 -0.40 -13.34 4.74
N GLU A 45 0.87 -13.72 4.90
CA GLU A 45 1.63 -14.39 3.85
C GLU A 45 0.93 -15.67 3.41
N GLY A 46 0.81 -15.85 2.08
CA GLY A 46 0.10 -17.00 1.52
C GLY A 46 -1.42 -16.88 1.53
N ARG A 47 -1.96 -15.79 2.08
CA ARG A 47 -3.40 -15.54 2.09
C ARG A 47 -3.80 -14.74 0.84
N ASN A 48 -5.11 -14.62 0.62
CA ASN A 48 -5.64 -13.97 -0.60
C ASN A 48 -5.69 -12.44 -0.46
N ILE A 49 -4.56 -11.84 -0.13
CA ILE A 49 -4.41 -10.40 0.02
C ILE A 49 -3.06 -9.95 -0.52
N CYS A 50 -3.05 -8.80 -1.20
CA CYS A 50 -1.84 -8.12 -1.64
C CYS A 50 -1.65 -6.85 -0.81
N PHE A 51 -0.41 -6.55 -0.47
CA PHE A 51 -0.04 -5.28 0.14
C PHE A 51 0.69 -4.44 -0.89
N VAL A 52 0.17 -3.26 -1.18
CA VAL A 52 0.69 -2.36 -2.21
C VAL A 52 1.06 -1.03 -1.57
N SER A 53 2.31 -0.61 -1.75
CA SER A 53 2.79 0.68 -1.26
C SER A 53 3.06 1.59 -2.45
N ILE A 54 2.40 2.75 -2.48
CA ILE A 54 2.53 3.72 -3.57
C ILE A 54 3.24 4.95 -3.03
N SER A 55 4.47 5.18 -3.50
CA SER A 55 5.25 6.34 -3.10
C SER A 55 4.82 7.60 -3.84
N SER A 56 4.63 8.67 -3.08
CA SER A 56 4.42 10.00 -3.60
C SER A 56 5.71 10.82 -3.70
N ASP A 57 6.87 10.20 -3.48
CA ASP A 57 8.16 10.88 -3.65
C ASP A 57 8.30 11.48 -5.04
N ARG A 58 8.89 12.66 -5.12
CA ARG A 58 9.16 13.31 -6.40
C ARG A 58 10.32 12.65 -7.12
N SER A 59 11.32 12.20 -6.38
CA SER A 59 12.50 11.52 -6.92
C SER A 59 12.33 10.01 -6.91
N ARG A 60 12.25 9.42 -8.10
CA ARG A 60 12.22 7.97 -8.26
C ARG A 60 13.49 7.31 -7.71
N GLU A 61 14.64 7.94 -7.93
CA GLU A 61 15.93 7.43 -7.46
C GLU A 61 15.98 7.31 -5.94
N VAL A 62 15.51 8.32 -5.22
CA VAL A 62 15.43 8.31 -3.75
C VAL A 62 14.54 7.17 -3.28
N TRP A 63 13.38 7.01 -3.92
CA TRP A 63 12.44 5.92 -3.59
C TRP A 63 13.06 4.55 -3.83
N GLU A 64 13.70 4.33 -4.99
CA GLU A 64 14.33 3.05 -5.32
C GLU A 64 15.40 2.66 -4.30
N LYS A 65 16.26 3.60 -3.93
CA LYS A 65 17.31 3.37 -2.93
C LYS A 65 16.72 3.01 -1.57
N PHE A 66 15.68 3.71 -1.15
CA PHE A 66 15.01 3.46 0.12
C PHE A 66 14.41 2.05 0.16
N VAL A 67 13.67 1.69 -0.88
CA VAL A 67 13.03 0.37 -0.99
C VAL A 67 14.06 -0.75 -0.90
N LYS A 68 15.16 -0.61 -1.65
CA LYS A 68 16.24 -1.61 -1.66
C LYS A 68 16.97 -1.68 -0.32
N ASN A 69 17.33 -0.54 0.25
CA ASN A 69 18.09 -0.48 1.50
C ASN A 69 17.30 -0.99 2.70
N ARG A 70 16.01 -0.72 2.74
CA ARG A 70 15.12 -1.15 3.81
C ARG A 70 14.48 -2.51 3.54
N LYS A 71 14.74 -3.10 2.38
CA LYS A 71 14.19 -4.41 1.97
C LYS A 71 12.68 -4.46 2.15
N LEU A 72 11.98 -3.46 1.63
CA LEU A 72 10.54 -3.36 1.74
C LEU A 72 9.87 -4.47 0.93
N GLY A 73 8.88 -5.12 1.53
CA GLY A 73 8.13 -6.21 0.90
C GLY A 73 6.89 -5.74 0.17
N GLY A 74 6.03 -6.69 -0.21
CA GLY A 74 4.83 -6.41 -0.97
C GLY A 74 5.12 -5.88 -2.36
N ILE A 75 4.15 -5.19 -2.94
CA ILE A 75 4.28 -4.54 -4.25
C ILE A 75 4.62 -3.08 -4.01
N GLN A 76 5.81 -2.66 -4.41
CA GLN A 76 6.27 -1.28 -4.25
C GLN A 76 6.15 -0.54 -5.56
N LEU A 77 5.36 0.54 -5.56
CA LEU A 77 5.10 1.36 -6.74
C LEU A 77 5.49 2.80 -6.49
N HIS A 78 5.89 3.48 -7.55
CA HIS A 78 6.18 4.92 -7.54
C HIS A 78 5.12 5.65 -8.37
N MET A 79 4.50 6.67 -7.79
CA MET A 79 3.41 7.42 -8.42
C MET A 79 3.88 8.26 -9.61
N GLY A 80 5.11 8.73 -9.60
CA GLY A 80 5.61 9.64 -10.61
C GLY A 80 4.96 11.02 -10.52
N ASN A 81 4.73 11.64 -11.68
CA ASN A 81 4.13 12.97 -11.74
C ASN A 81 2.59 12.92 -11.84
N ASP A 82 2.01 11.74 -12.00
CA ASP A 82 0.55 11.58 -12.11
C ASP A 82 -0.07 11.53 -10.72
N ARG A 83 -0.76 12.60 -10.36
CA ARG A 83 -1.45 12.75 -9.07
C ARG A 83 -2.96 12.51 -9.18
N LYS A 84 -3.42 12.05 -10.32
CA LYS A 84 -4.85 11.84 -10.56
C LYS A 84 -5.46 10.86 -9.56
N PHE A 85 -4.76 9.77 -9.27
CA PHE A 85 -5.23 8.78 -8.31
C PHE A 85 -5.46 9.38 -6.91
N MET A 86 -4.55 10.25 -6.44
CA MET A 86 -4.70 10.90 -5.13
C MET A 86 -5.96 11.76 -5.08
N LYS A 87 -6.26 12.47 -6.17
CA LYS A 87 -7.47 13.30 -6.26
C LYS A 87 -8.73 12.44 -6.25
N GLU A 88 -8.71 11.34 -6.99
CA GLU A 88 -9.86 10.43 -7.08
C GLU A 88 -10.24 9.81 -5.73
N ILE A 89 -9.26 9.52 -4.87
CA ILE A 89 -9.49 8.95 -3.55
C ILE A 89 -9.59 10.00 -2.43
N CYS A 90 -9.59 11.28 -2.79
CA CYS A 90 -9.61 12.40 -1.84
C CYS A 90 -8.45 12.34 -0.84
N CYS A 91 -7.25 11.98 -1.31
CA CYS A 91 -6.06 11.92 -0.50
C CYS A 91 -5.41 13.30 -0.41
N TYR A 92 -5.52 13.92 0.76
CA TYR A 92 -4.95 15.26 1.01
C TYR A 92 -3.75 15.25 1.94
N GLY A 93 -3.36 14.08 2.42
CA GLY A 93 -2.22 13.92 3.31
C GLY A 93 -1.75 12.48 3.35
N ILE A 94 -0.55 12.26 3.86
CA ILE A 94 0.04 10.94 4.04
C ILE A 94 0.50 10.74 5.48
N PRO A 95 0.52 9.49 6.00
CA PRO A 95 0.12 8.26 5.32
C PRO A 95 -1.39 8.18 5.06
N HIS A 96 -1.78 7.54 3.98
CA HIS A 96 -3.17 7.29 3.65
C HIS A 96 -3.34 5.82 3.26
N PHE A 97 -4.35 5.16 3.81
CA PHE A 97 -4.55 3.72 3.62
C PHE A 97 -5.90 3.45 2.96
N LEU A 98 -5.90 2.45 2.09
CA LEU A 98 -7.11 2.03 1.37
C LEU A 98 -7.24 0.52 1.44
N LEU A 99 -8.49 0.04 1.35
CA LEU A 99 -8.78 -1.37 1.31
C LEU A 99 -9.74 -1.65 0.16
N ILE A 100 -9.36 -2.59 -0.69
CA ILE A 100 -10.08 -2.94 -1.92
C ILE A 100 -10.45 -4.42 -1.88
N ASP A 101 -11.66 -4.76 -2.33
CA ASP A 101 -12.13 -6.14 -2.38
C ASP A 101 -11.61 -6.88 -3.63
N ARG A 102 -12.00 -8.15 -3.75
CA ARG A 102 -11.55 -9.01 -4.85
C ARG A 102 -12.08 -8.60 -6.22
N ASP A 103 -13.13 -7.81 -6.25
CA ASP A 103 -13.74 -7.31 -7.50
C ASP A 103 -13.17 -5.98 -7.94
N GLY A 104 -12.27 -5.40 -7.13
CA GLY A 104 -11.66 -4.11 -7.40
C GLY A 104 -12.45 -2.92 -6.86
N ASN A 105 -13.43 -3.14 -6.01
CA ASN A 105 -14.25 -2.09 -5.39
C ASN A 105 -13.66 -1.68 -4.03
N PHE A 106 -13.80 -0.39 -3.69
CA PHE A 106 -13.36 0.09 -2.40
C PHE A 106 -14.23 -0.47 -1.26
N ILE A 107 -13.58 -1.12 -0.30
CA ILE A 107 -14.20 -1.43 0.99
C ILE A 107 -14.09 -0.19 1.88
N ASN A 108 -12.94 0.45 1.88
CA ASN A 108 -12.69 1.65 2.66
C ASN A 108 -11.61 2.50 1.99
N ALA A 109 -11.97 3.72 1.58
CA ALA A 109 -11.03 4.66 0.95
C ALA A 109 -10.22 5.45 1.98
N ASN A 110 -10.47 5.25 3.27
CA ASN A 110 -9.70 5.84 4.37
C ASN A 110 -9.56 4.79 5.47
N MET A 111 -8.82 3.73 5.16
CA MET A 111 -8.64 2.57 6.03
C MET A 111 -7.73 2.89 7.22
N LEU A 112 -7.86 2.10 8.27
CA LEU A 112 -7.05 2.20 9.47
C LEU A 112 -5.58 1.85 9.20
N ARG A 113 -4.68 2.41 10.01
CA ARG A 113 -3.23 2.21 9.91
C ARG A 113 -2.83 0.77 10.26
N PRO A 114 -1.68 0.29 9.73
CA PRO A 114 -1.15 -1.03 10.08
C PRO A 114 -0.98 -1.22 11.60
N SER A 115 -0.60 -0.18 12.32
CA SER A 115 -0.40 -0.23 13.77
C SER A 115 -1.68 -0.32 14.59
N ASP A 116 -2.83 -0.02 13.98
CA ASP A 116 -4.11 -0.12 14.70
C ASP A 116 -4.50 -1.60 14.85
N PRO A 117 -4.74 -2.08 16.09
CA PRO A 117 -5.13 -3.47 16.30
C PRO A 117 -6.38 -3.90 15.53
N LYS A 118 -7.28 -2.97 15.25
CA LYS A 118 -8.50 -3.25 14.50
C LYS A 118 -8.22 -3.62 13.04
N THR A 119 -7.12 -3.13 12.46
CA THR A 119 -6.75 -3.46 11.08
C THR A 119 -6.61 -4.97 10.90
N ARG A 120 -5.84 -5.61 11.76
CA ARG A 120 -5.64 -7.06 11.73
C ARG A 120 -6.96 -7.81 11.89
N GLU A 121 -7.81 -7.37 12.81
CA GLU A 121 -9.11 -8.01 13.07
C GLU A 121 -10.05 -7.87 11.86
N ILE A 122 -10.06 -6.72 11.20
CA ILE A 122 -10.86 -6.52 9.97
C ILE A 122 -10.39 -7.46 8.87
N LEU A 123 -9.07 -7.55 8.65
CA LEU A 123 -8.52 -8.41 7.61
C LEU A 123 -8.80 -9.90 7.88
N LYS A 124 -8.72 -10.32 9.13
CA LYS A 124 -9.05 -11.69 9.52
C LYS A 124 -10.49 -12.07 9.27
N GLY A 125 -11.40 -11.09 9.32
CA GLY A 125 -12.83 -11.30 9.15
C GLY A 125 -13.25 -11.53 7.71
N PHE A 126 -12.39 -11.35 6.72
CA PHE A 126 -12.74 -11.53 5.33
C PHE A 126 -12.78 -13.00 4.94
N GLU A 127 -13.79 -13.36 4.17
CA GLU A 127 -13.90 -14.69 3.61
C GLU A 127 -12.78 -14.93 2.58
N ARG A 128 -12.21 -16.13 2.59
CA ARG A 128 -11.20 -16.57 1.62
C ARG A 128 -9.92 -15.73 1.62
N ILE A 129 -9.61 -15.13 2.73
CA ILE A 129 -8.35 -14.41 2.86
C ILE A 129 -7.20 -15.34 3.23
#